data_c163ab302b192d87dd2044fab03be0d8
#
_entry.id   c163ab302b192d87dd2044fab03be0d8
#
_cell.length_a   1.000
_cell.length_b   1.000
_cell.length_c   1.000
_cell.angle_alpha   90.00
_cell.angle_beta   90.00
_cell.angle_gamma   90.00
#
_symmetry.space_group_name_H-M   'P 1'
#
loop_
_entity.id
_entity.type
_entity.pdbx_description
1 polymer ?
#
loop_
_entity_poly.entity_id
_entity_poly.type
_entity_poly.pdbx_seq_one_letter_code
_entity_poly.pdbx_strand_id
1 'polypeptide(L)'
;MIIILLLIFSVSASLSFVQDSEADPYDVALKKAIELDKDGFYEESIGYWKKSLKDSPANIRLYSSLKISRTYTRLGNLIGAEEISQALKESHPGYYESWFNYANTAGALKKYSQAISAFKKSIAIKPKEGLGKVGLAFAYFGDEKPDRAIAEFKGAMKIFKANKNISWYRDCRMAINQIKGFARFPPKFANLWLEKNLKRVQDTFENSVLDFEGILEDN
;
A
#
# COMPACT_ATOMS: atom_id res chain seq x y z
N MET A 1 18.49 51.31 68.84
CA MET A 1 17.93 51.70 67.53
C MET A 1 18.33 50.59 66.58
N ILE A 2 17.43 49.62 66.37
CA ILE A 2 17.65 48.41 65.59
C ILE A 2 16.92 48.60 64.26
N ILE A 3 17.66 48.68 63.18
CA ILE A 3 17.14 48.78 61.79
C ILE A 3 16.91 47.34 61.26
N ILE A 4 15.63 46.97 61.10
CA ILE A 4 15.27 45.72 60.48
C ILE A 4 15.21 45.94 58.96
N LEU A 5 16.13 45.31 58.22
CA LEU A 5 16.14 45.28 56.76
C LEU A 5 15.19 44.19 56.29
N LEU A 6 14.07 44.57 55.71
CA LEU A 6 13.15 43.65 55.04
C LEU A 6 13.62 43.39 53.61
N LEU A 7 14.17 42.19 53.36
CA LEU A 7 14.47 41.69 52.07
C LEU A 7 13.18 41.15 51.44
N ILE A 8 12.64 41.87 50.47
CA ILE A 8 11.55 41.41 49.61
C ILE A 8 12.12 40.51 48.53
N PHE A 9 11.92 39.20 48.68
CA PHE A 9 12.20 38.24 47.60
C PHE A 9 11.04 38.27 46.62
N SER A 10 11.22 38.90 45.47
CA SER A 10 10.29 38.78 44.32
C SER A 10 10.56 37.47 43.60
N VAL A 11 9.69 36.48 43.87
CA VAL A 11 9.62 35.23 43.05
C VAL A 11 8.92 35.57 41.79
N SER A 12 9.68 35.78 40.72
CA SER A 12 9.16 35.83 39.35
C SER A 12 8.84 34.40 38.91
N ALA A 13 7.57 34.01 39.10
CA ALA A 13 7.05 32.79 38.48
C ALA A 13 6.98 33.02 36.96
N SER A 14 7.98 32.57 36.24
CA SER A 14 7.90 32.41 34.78
C SER A 14 6.88 31.31 34.48
N LEU A 15 5.63 31.71 34.21
CA LEU A 15 4.68 30.84 33.51
C LEU A 15 5.28 30.54 32.16
N SER A 16 5.91 29.36 32.01
CA SER A 16 6.13 28.74 30.73
C SER A 16 4.74 28.42 30.16
N PHE A 17 4.27 29.26 29.26
CA PHE A 17 3.18 28.95 28.37
C PHE A 17 3.63 27.70 27.58
N VAL A 18 3.11 26.53 27.95
CA VAL A 18 3.10 25.38 27.06
C VAL A 18 2.16 25.79 25.94
N GLN A 19 2.75 26.24 24.84
CA GLN A 19 2.03 26.47 23.61
C GLN A 19 1.59 25.09 23.17
N ASP A 20 0.33 24.74 23.40
CA ASP A 20 -0.29 23.59 22.72
C ASP A 20 -0.09 23.84 21.24
N SER A 21 0.85 23.10 20.64
CA SER A 21 1.04 23.15 19.19
C SER A 21 -0.27 22.65 18.58
N GLU A 22 -1.03 23.55 17.97
CA GLU A 22 -2.18 23.15 17.15
C GLU A 22 -1.68 22.05 16.21
N ALA A 23 -2.35 20.88 16.25
CA ALA A 23 -2.01 19.77 15.41
C ALA A 23 -2.06 20.21 13.92
N ASP A 24 -1.05 19.87 13.16
CA ASP A 24 -1.01 20.24 11.75
C ASP A 24 -2.30 19.81 11.04
N PRO A 25 -2.86 20.66 10.16
CA PRO A 25 -4.14 20.36 9.50
C PRO A 25 -4.11 19.04 8.71
N TYR A 26 -2.94 18.63 8.18
CA TYR A 26 -2.80 17.34 7.51
C TYR A 26 -2.89 16.17 8.50
N ASP A 27 -2.38 16.29 9.73
CA ASP A 27 -2.41 15.23 10.74
C ASP A 27 -3.84 14.98 11.23
N VAL A 28 -4.62 16.04 11.46
CA VAL A 28 -6.04 15.94 11.79
C VAL A 28 -6.81 15.24 10.66
N ALA A 29 -6.54 15.62 9.40
CA ALA A 29 -7.17 15.00 8.24
C ALA A 29 -6.75 13.53 8.08
N LEU A 30 -5.48 13.21 8.31
CA LEU A 30 -4.93 11.85 8.26
C LEU A 30 -5.61 10.93 9.27
N LYS A 31 -5.71 11.34 10.53
CA LYS A 31 -6.37 10.57 11.61
C LYS A 31 -7.83 10.28 11.26
N LYS A 32 -8.54 11.30 10.76
CA LYS A 32 -9.96 11.13 10.37
C LYS A 32 -10.11 10.22 9.15
N ALA A 33 -9.20 10.30 8.18
CA ALA A 33 -9.19 9.40 7.02
C ALA A 33 -8.98 7.94 7.44
N ILE A 34 -8.06 7.69 8.37
CA ILE A 34 -7.78 6.34 8.90
C ILE A 34 -9.00 5.78 9.64
N GLU A 35 -9.64 6.58 10.48
CA GLU A 35 -10.86 6.20 11.20
C GLU A 35 -11.95 5.77 10.21
N LEU A 36 -12.29 6.63 9.25
CA LEU A 36 -13.32 6.36 8.24
C LEU A 36 -13.00 5.13 7.38
N ASP A 37 -11.73 4.94 7.01
CA ASP A 37 -11.29 3.77 6.24
C ASP A 37 -11.44 2.46 7.04
N LYS A 38 -11.15 2.49 8.35
CA LYS A 38 -11.37 1.36 9.26
C LYS A 38 -12.84 1.02 9.43
N ASP A 39 -13.70 2.03 9.50
CA ASP A 39 -15.14 1.87 9.69
C ASP A 39 -15.87 1.54 8.37
N GLY A 40 -15.16 1.55 7.24
CA GLY A 40 -15.70 1.20 5.92
C GLY A 40 -16.39 2.36 5.19
N PHE A 41 -16.29 3.60 5.68
CA PHE A 41 -16.82 4.81 5.04
C PHE A 41 -15.86 5.30 3.94
N TYR A 42 -15.69 4.47 2.91
CA TYR A 42 -14.65 4.64 1.89
C TYR A 42 -14.82 5.92 1.06
N GLU A 43 -16.04 6.27 0.64
CA GLU A 43 -16.30 7.49 -0.13
C GLU A 43 -15.92 8.75 0.66
N GLU A 44 -16.28 8.77 1.94
CA GLU A 44 -15.99 9.89 2.83
C GLU A 44 -14.50 9.99 3.15
N SER A 45 -13.83 8.84 3.32
CA SER A 45 -12.39 8.77 3.64
C SER A 45 -11.53 9.44 2.57
N ILE A 46 -11.91 9.34 1.27
CA ILE A 46 -11.18 9.95 0.15
C ILE A 46 -11.01 11.46 0.34
N GLY A 47 -12.05 12.14 0.79
CA GLY A 47 -12.01 13.59 1.05
C GLY A 47 -10.95 13.96 2.08
N TYR A 48 -10.82 13.17 3.14
CA TYR A 48 -9.85 13.38 4.20
C TYR A 48 -8.44 12.92 3.78
N TRP A 49 -8.30 11.81 3.03
CA TRP A 49 -7.03 11.42 2.41
C TRP A 49 -6.48 12.52 1.49
N LYS A 50 -7.34 13.18 0.69
CA LYS A 50 -6.92 14.31 -0.16
C LYS A 50 -6.49 15.54 0.66
N LYS A 51 -7.16 15.82 1.77
CA LYS A 51 -6.77 16.91 2.69
C LYS A 51 -5.42 16.63 3.34
N SER A 52 -5.14 15.38 3.70
CA SER A 52 -3.85 14.99 4.31
C SER A 52 -2.66 15.08 3.35
N LEU A 53 -2.88 15.25 2.04
CA LEU A 53 -1.79 15.49 1.08
C LEU A 53 -1.22 16.91 1.17
N LYS A 54 -2.03 17.86 1.66
CA LYS A 54 -1.66 19.27 1.64
C LYS A 54 -0.65 19.57 2.74
N ASP A 55 0.47 20.18 2.36
CA ASP A 55 1.54 20.64 3.25
C ASP A 55 2.13 19.54 4.16
N SER A 56 1.92 18.28 3.80
CA SER A 56 2.36 17.12 4.57
C SER A 56 3.78 16.65 4.18
N PRO A 57 4.49 15.92 5.05
CA PRO A 57 5.74 15.25 4.73
C PRO A 57 5.63 14.25 3.57
N ALA A 58 6.75 13.90 2.95
CA ALA A 58 6.79 13.05 1.76
C ALA A 58 6.22 11.64 2.01
N ASN A 59 6.51 11.04 3.17
CA ASN A 59 5.98 9.75 3.59
C ASN A 59 4.46 9.77 3.77
N ILE A 60 3.90 10.84 4.33
CA ILE A 60 2.44 11.02 4.46
C ILE A 60 1.80 11.15 3.08
N ARG A 61 2.43 11.92 2.16
CA ARG A 61 1.94 12.03 0.77
C ARG A 61 1.95 10.68 0.06
N LEU A 62 3.03 9.91 0.21
CA LEU A 62 3.12 8.55 -0.32
C LEU A 62 1.99 7.67 0.21
N TYR A 63 1.86 7.58 1.54
CA TYR A 63 0.86 6.78 2.21
C TYR A 63 -0.58 7.17 1.81
N SER A 64 -0.91 8.45 1.90
CA SER A 64 -2.25 8.94 1.55
C SER A 64 -2.60 8.70 0.07
N SER A 65 -1.64 8.87 -0.85
CA SER A 65 -1.84 8.57 -2.26
C SER A 65 -2.08 7.08 -2.52
N LEU A 66 -1.35 6.20 -1.83
CA LEU A 66 -1.57 4.75 -1.87
C LEU A 66 -2.99 4.41 -1.40
N LYS A 67 -3.43 5.03 -0.30
CA LYS A 67 -4.78 4.84 0.26
C LYS A 67 -5.88 5.34 -0.67
N ILE A 68 -5.71 6.51 -1.30
CA ILE A 68 -6.66 7.04 -2.29
C ILE A 68 -6.80 6.08 -3.48
N SER A 69 -5.67 5.67 -4.09
CA SER A 69 -5.68 4.73 -5.22
C SER A 69 -6.38 3.42 -4.86
N ARG A 70 -6.09 2.91 -3.68
CA ARG A 70 -6.69 1.70 -3.15
C ARG A 70 -8.20 1.84 -2.94
N THR A 71 -8.62 2.93 -2.31
CA THR A 71 -10.03 3.20 -2.04
C THR A 71 -10.81 3.36 -3.34
N TYR A 72 -10.25 4.04 -4.34
CA TYR A 72 -10.85 4.10 -5.68
C TYR A 72 -10.99 2.71 -6.32
N THR A 73 -9.98 1.84 -6.21
CA THR A 73 -10.08 0.46 -6.70
C THR A 73 -11.19 -0.32 -6.00
N ARG A 74 -11.32 -0.15 -4.69
CA ARG A 74 -12.36 -0.82 -3.87
C ARG A 74 -13.77 -0.37 -4.26
N LEU A 75 -13.94 0.91 -4.58
CA LEU A 75 -15.19 1.51 -5.05
C LEU A 75 -15.47 1.27 -6.55
N GLY A 76 -14.58 0.58 -7.27
CA GLY A 76 -14.74 0.33 -8.70
C GLY A 76 -14.35 1.50 -9.60
N ASN A 77 -13.88 2.62 -9.06
CA ASN A 77 -13.37 3.74 -9.84
C ASN A 77 -11.92 3.46 -10.30
N LEU A 78 -11.78 2.53 -11.24
CA LEU A 78 -10.47 2.09 -11.72
C LEU A 78 -9.71 3.18 -12.50
N ILE A 79 -10.41 4.12 -13.12
CA ILE A 79 -9.78 5.25 -13.84
C ILE A 79 -9.12 6.18 -12.82
N GLY A 80 -9.84 6.61 -11.79
CA GLY A 80 -9.27 7.44 -10.72
C GLY A 80 -8.12 6.73 -9.98
N ALA A 81 -8.22 5.41 -9.78
CA ALA A 81 -7.14 4.63 -9.21
C ALA A 81 -5.88 4.62 -10.10
N GLU A 82 -6.05 4.52 -11.43
CA GLU A 82 -4.94 4.56 -12.38
C GLU A 82 -4.25 5.92 -12.38
N GLU A 83 -5.00 7.02 -12.43
CA GLU A 83 -4.45 8.38 -12.39
C GLU A 83 -3.57 8.60 -11.15
N ILE A 84 -4.08 8.26 -9.97
CA ILE A 84 -3.34 8.41 -8.71
C ILE A 84 -2.12 7.50 -8.68
N SER A 85 -2.25 6.23 -9.07
CA SER A 85 -1.14 5.28 -9.01
C SER A 85 -0.05 5.60 -10.05
N GLN A 86 -0.44 6.17 -11.20
CA GLN A 86 0.51 6.65 -12.21
C GLN A 86 1.30 7.86 -11.70
N ALA A 87 0.62 8.87 -11.17
CA ALA A 87 1.27 10.04 -10.57
C ALA A 87 2.22 9.62 -9.43
N LEU A 88 1.81 8.63 -8.63
CA LEU A 88 2.60 8.14 -7.51
C LEU A 88 3.90 7.47 -7.97
N LYS A 89 3.87 6.58 -8.97
CA LYS A 89 5.11 5.95 -9.49
C LYS A 89 6.05 6.94 -10.16
N GLU A 90 5.52 8.04 -10.71
CA GLU A 90 6.32 9.10 -11.33
C GLU A 90 6.99 10.00 -10.29
N SER A 91 6.28 10.33 -9.22
CA SER A 91 6.80 11.15 -8.11
C SER A 91 7.69 10.37 -7.13
N HIS A 92 7.49 9.07 -6.99
CA HIS A 92 8.20 8.19 -6.05
C HIS A 92 8.76 6.93 -6.76
N PRO A 93 9.63 7.08 -7.78
CA PRO A 93 10.09 5.95 -8.61
C PRO A 93 11.02 4.97 -7.87
N GLY A 94 11.62 5.38 -6.74
CA GLY A 94 12.48 4.54 -5.91
C GLY A 94 11.72 3.64 -4.92
N TYR A 95 10.41 3.81 -4.78
CA TYR A 95 9.64 3.07 -3.77
C TYR A 95 8.97 1.85 -4.36
N TYR A 96 9.14 0.72 -3.68
CA TYR A 96 8.48 -0.55 -4.01
C TYR A 96 6.96 -0.40 -4.07
N GLU A 97 6.39 0.30 -3.10
CA GLU A 97 4.96 0.51 -2.90
C GLU A 97 4.32 1.23 -4.09
N SER A 98 5.01 2.21 -4.67
CA SER A 98 4.52 2.97 -5.83
C SER A 98 4.35 2.07 -7.06
N TRP A 99 5.36 1.28 -7.38
CA TRP A 99 5.32 0.36 -8.52
C TRP A 99 4.36 -0.80 -8.30
N PHE A 100 4.32 -1.33 -7.07
CA PHE A 100 3.42 -2.42 -6.72
C PHE A 100 1.95 -1.99 -6.81
N ASN A 101 1.62 -0.80 -6.28
CA ASN A 101 0.27 -0.25 -6.37
C ASN A 101 -0.16 -0.02 -7.83
N TYR A 102 0.71 0.59 -8.66
CA TYR A 102 0.42 0.76 -10.08
C TYR A 102 0.23 -0.57 -10.81
N ALA A 103 1.06 -1.58 -10.48
CA ALA A 103 0.94 -2.90 -11.07
C ALA A 103 -0.40 -3.57 -10.74
N ASN A 104 -0.87 -3.46 -9.49
CA ASN A 104 -2.19 -3.97 -9.08
C ASN A 104 -3.33 -3.24 -9.81
N THR A 105 -3.27 -1.91 -9.91
CA THR A 105 -4.27 -1.11 -10.62
C THR A 105 -4.32 -1.47 -12.10
N ALA A 106 -3.16 -1.59 -12.75
CA ALA A 106 -3.08 -2.04 -14.14
C ALA A 106 -3.63 -3.48 -14.32
N GLY A 107 -3.36 -4.36 -13.37
CA GLY A 107 -3.93 -5.72 -13.35
C GLY A 107 -5.45 -5.72 -13.23
N ALA A 108 -6.03 -4.89 -12.37
CA ALA A 108 -7.47 -4.72 -12.22
C ALA A 108 -8.12 -4.18 -13.50
N LEU A 109 -7.42 -3.30 -14.23
CA LEU A 109 -7.82 -2.79 -15.55
C LEU A 109 -7.55 -3.77 -16.71
N LYS A 110 -7.05 -4.97 -16.42
CA LYS A 110 -6.64 -5.97 -17.43
C LYS A 110 -5.53 -5.50 -18.38
N LYS A 111 -4.80 -4.44 -18.00
CA LYS A 111 -3.61 -3.94 -18.70
C LYS A 111 -2.37 -4.76 -18.33
N TYR A 112 -2.42 -6.06 -18.61
CA TYR A 112 -1.45 -7.03 -18.07
C TYR A 112 0.00 -6.76 -18.47
N SER A 113 0.26 -6.29 -19.68
CA SER A 113 1.62 -5.92 -20.10
C SER A 113 2.21 -4.79 -19.25
N GLN A 114 1.39 -3.80 -18.87
CA GLN A 114 1.80 -2.72 -17.96
C GLN A 114 2.00 -3.25 -16.53
N ALA A 115 1.09 -4.09 -16.05
CA ALA A 115 1.21 -4.75 -14.75
C ALA A 115 2.52 -5.57 -14.64
N ILE A 116 2.85 -6.36 -15.67
CA ILE A 116 4.10 -7.14 -15.75
C ILE A 116 5.32 -6.23 -15.63
N SER A 117 5.35 -5.12 -16.40
CA SER A 117 6.45 -4.16 -16.35
C SER A 117 6.62 -3.57 -14.95
N ALA A 118 5.53 -3.14 -14.33
CA ALA A 118 5.52 -2.51 -13.02
C ALA A 118 5.87 -3.49 -11.89
N PHE A 119 5.34 -4.73 -11.90
CA PHE A 119 5.76 -5.76 -10.94
C PHE A 119 7.25 -6.08 -11.04
N LYS A 120 7.83 -6.12 -12.24
CA LYS A 120 9.28 -6.30 -12.40
C LYS A 120 10.08 -5.18 -11.76
N LYS A 121 9.61 -3.92 -11.87
CA LYS A 121 10.23 -2.77 -11.20
C LYS A 121 10.13 -2.90 -9.68
N SER A 122 8.97 -3.23 -9.14
CA SER A 122 8.81 -3.44 -7.69
C SER A 122 9.74 -4.57 -7.18
N ILE A 123 9.81 -5.70 -7.88
CA ILE A 123 10.69 -6.83 -7.52
C ILE A 123 12.17 -6.41 -7.55
N ALA A 124 12.58 -5.54 -8.48
CA ALA A 124 13.95 -5.05 -8.54
C ALA A 124 14.32 -4.19 -7.32
N ILE A 125 13.34 -3.45 -6.75
CA ILE A 125 13.52 -2.63 -5.54
C ILE A 125 13.56 -3.51 -4.28
N LYS A 126 12.58 -4.43 -4.12
CA LYS A 126 12.52 -5.35 -2.97
C LYS A 126 12.55 -6.83 -3.44
N PRO A 127 13.71 -7.39 -3.82
CA PRO A 127 13.79 -8.73 -4.43
C PRO A 127 13.48 -9.89 -3.48
N LYS A 128 13.51 -9.63 -2.17
CA LYS A 128 13.16 -10.62 -1.13
C LYS A 128 11.68 -10.59 -0.75
N GLU A 129 10.90 -9.67 -1.37
CA GLU A 129 9.45 -9.58 -1.17
C GLU A 129 8.73 -10.54 -2.14
N GLY A 130 8.18 -11.61 -1.59
CA GLY A 130 7.56 -12.68 -2.41
C GLY A 130 6.27 -12.25 -3.11
N LEU A 131 5.55 -11.28 -2.54
CA LEU A 131 4.25 -10.86 -3.04
C LEU A 131 4.34 -10.21 -4.44
N GLY A 132 5.43 -9.48 -4.73
CA GLY A 132 5.67 -8.94 -6.06
C GLY A 132 5.75 -10.02 -7.15
N LYS A 133 6.40 -11.16 -6.84
CA LYS A 133 6.44 -12.31 -7.75
C LYS A 133 5.08 -12.98 -7.92
N VAL A 134 4.26 -13.02 -6.87
CA VAL A 134 2.88 -13.53 -6.97
C VAL A 134 2.04 -12.66 -7.90
N GLY A 135 2.10 -11.32 -7.72
CA GLY A 135 1.42 -10.38 -8.61
C GLY A 135 1.90 -10.52 -10.08
N LEU A 136 3.22 -10.62 -10.28
CA LEU A 136 3.81 -10.85 -11.60
C LEU A 136 3.32 -12.16 -12.23
N ALA A 137 3.21 -13.24 -11.43
CA ALA A 137 2.69 -14.52 -11.92
C ALA A 137 1.23 -14.41 -12.38
N PHE A 138 0.38 -13.74 -11.60
CA PHE A 138 -1.00 -13.51 -12.00
C PHE A 138 -1.11 -12.61 -13.25
N ALA A 139 -0.26 -11.58 -13.35
CA ALA A 139 -0.22 -10.72 -14.53
C ALA A 139 0.22 -11.50 -15.79
N TYR A 140 1.21 -12.40 -15.68
CA TYR A 140 1.57 -13.31 -16.79
C TYR A 140 0.44 -14.26 -17.16
N PHE A 141 -0.29 -14.79 -16.18
CA PHE A 141 -1.44 -15.64 -16.47
C PHE A 141 -2.54 -14.88 -17.21
N GLY A 142 -2.84 -13.63 -16.80
CA GLY A 142 -3.78 -12.76 -17.51
C GLY A 142 -3.33 -12.38 -18.93
N ASP A 143 -2.01 -12.31 -19.16
CA ASP A 143 -1.38 -12.07 -20.46
C ASP A 143 -1.21 -13.37 -21.28
N GLU A 144 -1.95 -14.42 -20.94
CA GLU A 144 -1.98 -15.72 -21.61
C GLU A 144 -0.59 -16.43 -21.68
N LYS A 145 0.25 -16.21 -20.67
CA LYS A 145 1.59 -16.79 -20.55
C LYS A 145 1.70 -17.72 -19.32
N PRO A 146 0.95 -18.85 -19.30
CA PRO A 146 0.85 -19.71 -18.13
C PRO A 146 2.19 -20.29 -17.66
N ASP A 147 3.08 -20.64 -18.59
CA ASP A 147 4.40 -21.18 -18.21
C ASP A 147 5.26 -20.16 -17.48
N ARG A 148 5.21 -18.88 -17.89
CA ARG A 148 5.87 -17.78 -17.17
C ARG A 148 5.24 -17.55 -15.80
N ALA A 149 3.92 -17.62 -15.71
CA ALA A 149 3.20 -17.53 -14.43
C ALA A 149 3.67 -18.62 -13.46
N ILE A 150 3.74 -19.87 -13.92
CA ILE A 150 4.22 -21.01 -13.12
C ILE A 150 5.67 -20.79 -12.66
N ALA A 151 6.54 -20.26 -13.53
CA ALA A 151 7.93 -19.97 -13.18
C ALA A 151 8.02 -18.93 -12.05
N GLU A 152 7.24 -17.83 -12.13
CA GLU A 152 7.24 -16.81 -11.08
C GLU A 152 6.63 -17.32 -9.77
N PHE A 153 5.57 -18.13 -9.79
CA PHE A 153 5.06 -18.79 -8.58
C PHE A 153 6.11 -19.68 -7.92
N LYS A 154 6.88 -20.45 -8.70
CA LYS A 154 8.00 -21.24 -8.16
C LYS A 154 9.08 -20.35 -7.52
N GLY A 155 9.34 -19.18 -8.12
CA GLY A 155 10.23 -18.16 -7.55
C GLY A 155 9.72 -17.60 -6.24
N ALA A 156 8.43 -17.24 -6.17
CA ALA A 156 7.77 -16.78 -4.96
C ALA A 156 7.80 -17.84 -3.83
N MET A 157 7.54 -19.12 -4.16
CA MET A 157 7.63 -20.22 -3.20
C MET A 157 9.00 -20.32 -2.53
N LYS A 158 10.11 -20.10 -3.26
CA LYS A 158 11.45 -20.10 -2.67
C LYS A 158 11.61 -19.01 -1.61
N ILE A 159 11.10 -17.80 -1.91
CA ILE A 159 11.14 -16.67 -0.98
C ILE A 159 10.27 -16.96 0.25
N PHE A 160 9.01 -17.38 0.06
CA PHE A 160 8.12 -17.68 1.18
C PHE A 160 8.60 -18.81 2.06
N LYS A 161 9.26 -19.83 1.48
CA LYS A 161 9.91 -20.90 2.24
C LYS A 161 11.04 -20.34 3.13
N ALA A 162 11.89 -19.47 2.56
CA ALA A 162 12.99 -18.83 3.30
C ALA A 162 12.46 -17.94 4.44
N ASN A 163 11.37 -17.21 4.19
CA ASN A 163 10.74 -16.31 5.16
C ASN A 163 9.75 -17.03 6.10
N LYS A 164 9.65 -18.38 6.04
CA LYS A 164 8.72 -19.20 6.84
C LYS A 164 7.24 -18.81 6.65
N ASN A 165 6.88 -18.16 5.56
CA ASN A 165 5.48 -17.85 5.21
C ASN A 165 4.83 -19.07 4.55
N ILE A 166 4.38 -20.02 5.37
CA ILE A 166 3.80 -21.30 4.91
C ILE A 166 2.47 -21.09 4.18
N SER A 167 1.71 -20.05 4.55
CA SER A 167 0.43 -19.75 3.89
C SER A 167 0.65 -19.43 2.42
N TRP A 168 1.44 -18.40 2.11
CA TRP A 168 1.72 -18.02 0.72
C TRP A 168 2.50 -19.06 -0.07
N TYR A 169 3.38 -19.82 0.60
CA TYR A 169 4.03 -20.98 -0.04
C TYR A 169 3.01 -22.00 -0.55
N ARG A 170 2.03 -22.37 0.29
CA ARG A 170 0.95 -23.31 -0.06
C ARG A 170 0.05 -22.77 -1.15
N ASP A 171 -0.29 -21.47 -1.07
CA ASP A 171 -1.14 -20.81 -2.04
C ASP A 171 -0.51 -20.77 -3.44
N CYS A 172 0.78 -20.46 -3.54
CA CYS A 172 1.51 -20.53 -4.80
C CYS A 172 1.49 -21.94 -5.40
N ARG A 173 1.65 -22.99 -4.57
CA ARG A 173 1.55 -24.38 -5.02
C ARG A 173 0.18 -24.73 -5.55
N MET A 174 -0.88 -24.25 -4.87
CA MET A 174 -2.26 -24.43 -5.33
C MET A 174 -2.51 -23.68 -6.64
N ALA A 175 -2.04 -22.44 -6.76
CA ALA A 175 -2.17 -21.66 -7.99
C ALA A 175 -1.52 -22.36 -9.19
N ILE A 176 -0.33 -22.92 -9.03
CA ILE A 176 0.34 -23.71 -10.10
C ILE A 176 -0.55 -24.88 -10.56
N ASN A 177 -1.16 -25.63 -9.60
CA ASN A 177 -2.02 -26.77 -9.94
C ASN A 177 -3.30 -26.31 -10.64
N GLN A 178 -3.89 -25.19 -10.22
CA GLN A 178 -5.07 -24.62 -10.85
C GLN A 178 -4.78 -24.16 -12.28
N ILE A 179 -3.69 -23.45 -12.52
CA ILE A 179 -3.28 -23.01 -13.87
C ILE A 179 -3.17 -24.21 -14.82
N LYS A 180 -2.54 -25.30 -14.37
CA LYS A 180 -2.43 -26.54 -15.18
C LYS A 180 -3.78 -27.19 -15.46
N GLY A 181 -4.76 -26.96 -14.61
CA GLY A 181 -6.10 -27.53 -14.73
C GLY A 181 -7.04 -26.73 -15.62
N PHE A 182 -6.81 -25.41 -15.80
CA PHE A 182 -7.77 -24.52 -16.47
C PHE A 182 -8.02 -24.83 -17.94
N ALA A 183 -7.11 -25.50 -18.64
CA ALA A 183 -7.35 -25.97 -20.00
C ALA A 183 -8.58 -26.92 -20.13
N ARG A 184 -9.07 -27.47 -19.01
CA ARG A 184 -10.23 -28.37 -18.95
C ARG A 184 -11.54 -27.65 -18.64
N PHE A 185 -11.51 -26.34 -18.39
CA PHE A 185 -12.68 -25.56 -17.98
C PHE A 185 -12.93 -24.40 -18.95
N PRO A 186 -14.16 -23.89 -19.03
CA PRO A 186 -14.45 -22.68 -19.79
C PRO A 186 -13.60 -21.49 -19.31
N PRO A 187 -13.14 -20.59 -20.21
CA PRO A 187 -12.28 -19.45 -19.87
C PRO A 187 -12.83 -18.54 -18.77
N LYS A 188 -14.16 -18.47 -18.66
CA LYS A 188 -14.84 -17.69 -17.60
C LYS A 188 -14.36 -18.06 -16.19
N PHE A 189 -14.12 -19.33 -15.91
CA PHE A 189 -13.65 -19.77 -14.58
C PHE A 189 -12.22 -19.30 -14.30
N ALA A 190 -11.35 -19.34 -15.31
CA ALA A 190 -9.99 -18.83 -15.19
C ALA A 190 -9.96 -17.31 -14.93
N ASN A 191 -10.84 -16.56 -15.62
CA ASN A 191 -10.95 -15.12 -15.44
C ASN A 191 -11.44 -14.73 -14.04
N LEU A 192 -12.51 -15.37 -13.55
CA LEU A 192 -13.02 -15.13 -12.19
C LEU A 192 -11.99 -15.48 -11.12
N TRP A 193 -11.28 -16.59 -11.31
CA TRP A 193 -10.20 -16.99 -10.42
C TRP A 193 -9.06 -15.94 -10.42
N LEU A 194 -8.67 -15.45 -11.59
CA LEU A 194 -7.62 -14.43 -11.72
C LEU A 194 -8.02 -13.13 -11.02
N GLU A 195 -9.22 -12.61 -11.28
CA GLU A 195 -9.73 -11.39 -10.66
C GLU A 195 -9.74 -11.49 -9.13
N LYS A 196 -10.25 -12.61 -8.58
CA LYS A 196 -10.26 -12.87 -7.15
C LYS A 196 -8.85 -12.88 -6.54
N ASN A 197 -7.89 -13.50 -7.24
CA ASN A 197 -6.53 -13.62 -6.74
C ASN A 197 -5.73 -12.33 -6.87
N LEU A 198 -5.92 -11.54 -7.93
CA LEU A 198 -5.34 -10.19 -8.04
C LEU A 198 -5.85 -9.29 -6.91
N LYS A 199 -7.16 -9.34 -6.61
CA LYS A 199 -7.72 -8.63 -5.45
C LYS A 199 -7.05 -9.08 -4.16
N ARG A 200 -6.86 -10.37 -3.94
CA ARG A 200 -6.21 -10.91 -2.74
C ARG A 200 -4.75 -10.44 -2.61
N VAL A 201 -4.01 -10.39 -3.72
CA VAL A 201 -2.64 -9.82 -3.73
C VAL A 201 -2.66 -8.37 -3.25
N GLN A 202 -3.60 -7.58 -3.72
CA GLN A 202 -3.77 -6.20 -3.32
C GLN A 202 -4.18 -6.07 -1.84
N ASP A 203 -5.13 -6.90 -1.37
CA ASP A 203 -5.55 -6.91 0.05
C ASP A 203 -4.38 -7.28 0.98
N THR A 204 -3.56 -8.26 0.57
CA THR A 204 -2.37 -8.63 1.33
C THR A 204 -1.33 -7.52 1.37
N PHE A 205 -1.12 -6.84 0.25
CA PHE A 205 -0.23 -5.67 0.18
C PHE A 205 -0.66 -4.59 1.16
N GLU A 206 -1.94 -4.27 1.20
CA GLU A 206 -2.46 -3.27 2.13
C GLU A 206 -2.24 -3.66 3.59
N ASN A 207 -2.49 -4.92 3.93
CA ASN A 207 -2.50 -5.37 5.33
C ASN A 207 -1.12 -5.72 5.88
N SER A 208 -0.14 -6.01 5.03
CA SER A 208 1.18 -6.52 5.47
C SER A 208 2.38 -5.75 4.97
N VAL A 209 2.21 -4.89 3.96
CA VAL A 209 3.30 -4.12 3.34
C VAL A 209 3.04 -2.62 3.48
N LEU A 210 1.78 -2.24 3.53
CA LEU A 210 1.34 -0.86 3.71
C LEU A 210 0.98 -0.59 5.17
N ASP A 211 1.89 -0.92 6.08
CA ASP A 211 1.75 -0.57 7.48
C ASP A 211 2.10 0.91 7.67
N PHE A 212 1.17 1.65 8.27
CA PHE A 212 1.36 3.08 8.53
C PHE A 212 2.55 3.32 9.48
N GLU A 213 2.71 2.48 10.50
CA GLU A 213 3.81 2.60 11.46
C GLU A 213 5.16 2.40 10.75
N GLY A 214 5.29 1.38 9.87
CA GLY A 214 6.51 1.15 9.10
C GLY A 214 6.84 2.27 8.11
N ILE A 215 5.84 2.95 7.53
CA ILE A 215 6.08 4.09 6.63
C ILE A 215 6.55 5.34 7.40
N LEU A 216 6.16 5.49 8.67
CA LEU A 216 6.59 6.60 9.51
C LEU A 216 8.01 6.44 10.05
N GLU A 217 8.48 5.20 10.23
CA GLU A 217 9.80 4.91 10.82
C GLU A 217 10.95 5.06 9.82
N ASP A 218 10.68 5.09 8.51
CA ASP A 218 11.68 5.21 7.43
C ASP A 218 12.17 6.66 7.19
N ASN A 219 12.11 7.56 8.22
CA ASN A 219 12.63 8.95 8.18
C ASN A 219 13.78 9.20 9.13
#